data_8ee966fa63d571015500369afd59b645
#
_entry.id   8ee966fa63d571015500369afd59b645
#
_cell.length_a   1.000
_cell.length_b   1.000
_cell.length_c   1.000
_cell.angle_alpha   90.00
_cell.angle_beta   90.00
_cell.angle_gamma   90.00
#
_symmetry.space_group_name_H-M   'P 1'
#
loop_
_entity.id
_entity.type
_entity.pdbx_description
1 polymer ?
#
loop_
_entity_poly.entity_id
_entity_poly.type
_entity_poly.pdbx_seq_one_letter_code
_entity_poly.pdbx_strand_id
1 'polypeptide(L)'
;MWSNKMFGIKGLLYIPDYITATKETQLIKTINKQRWDNSLKRRVQHYGYRYDYKARNVTPGMYIGKLPNWLNKIAIQLNEDGLCESVLDQVIINEYQPRQGISAHIDCEKCFGPRIFSMSLGSQAVMDFTQEGKTKKEILLARRSLVMMYGEARSEWKHSIPARLKDNGMERGVRISLTFRTVEKNF
;
A
#
# COMPACT_ATOMS: atom_id res chain seq x y z
N MET A 1 7.35 -0.49 21.39
CA MET A 1 5.90 -0.19 21.36
C MET A 1 5.66 0.82 20.25
N TRP A 2 4.91 0.44 19.21
CA TRP A 2 4.66 1.31 18.05
C TRP A 2 3.77 2.46 18.46
N SER A 3 4.13 3.70 18.10
CA SER A 3 3.34 4.89 18.43
C SER A 3 2.07 4.91 17.57
N ASN A 4 0.94 4.55 18.17
CA ASN A 4 -0.38 4.74 17.56
C ASN A 4 -0.71 6.24 17.55
N LYS A 5 -0.29 6.98 16.54
CA LYS A 5 -0.92 8.28 16.26
C LYS A 5 -2.33 7.99 15.77
N MET A 6 -3.29 8.06 16.67
CA MET A 6 -4.71 7.98 16.33
C MET A 6 -5.08 9.24 15.55
N PHE A 7 -5.15 9.11 14.21
CA PHE A 7 -5.60 10.18 13.32
C PHE A 7 -7.12 10.40 13.38
N GLY A 8 -7.78 9.85 14.42
CA GLY A 8 -9.23 9.88 14.56
C GLY A 8 -9.96 8.97 13.57
N ILE A 9 -9.28 7.95 13.04
CA ILE A 9 -9.82 6.90 12.19
C ILE A 9 -9.57 5.56 12.91
N LYS A 10 -10.64 4.87 13.31
CA LYS A 10 -10.51 3.53 13.90
C LYS A 10 -9.98 2.55 12.87
N GLY A 11 -9.04 1.71 13.27
CA GLY A 11 -8.44 0.73 12.39
C GLY A 11 -7.34 1.28 11.48
N LEU A 12 -6.82 2.47 11.76
CA LEU A 12 -5.69 3.05 11.06
C LEU A 12 -4.46 3.06 11.96
N LEU A 13 -3.42 2.35 11.55
CA LEU A 13 -2.11 2.33 12.21
C LEU A 13 -1.07 2.94 11.27
N TYR A 14 -0.26 3.86 11.78
CA TYR A 14 0.87 4.45 11.06
C TYR A 14 2.16 4.25 11.86
N ILE A 15 3.17 3.67 11.20
CA ILE A 15 4.47 3.40 11.77
C ILE A 15 5.52 4.15 10.94
N PRO A 16 6.12 5.23 11.47
CA PRO A 16 7.23 5.90 10.81
C PRO A 16 8.48 5.03 10.86
N ASP A 17 9.36 5.18 9.86
CA ASP A 17 10.66 4.50 9.78
C ASP A 17 10.59 2.98 10.07
N TYR A 18 9.55 2.31 9.53
CA TYR A 18 9.34 0.87 9.68
C TYR A 18 10.52 0.05 9.14
N ILE A 19 11.20 0.56 8.14
CA ILE A 19 12.44 -0.01 7.62
C ILE A 19 13.59 1.00 7.66
N THR A 20 14.81 0.49 7.69
CA THR A 20 16.01 1.32 7.66
C THR A 20 16.27 1.95 6.29
N ALA A 21 17.06 3.02 6.23
CA ALA A 21 17.48 3.65 4.99
C ALA A 21 18.26 2.69 4.07
N THR A 22 19.10 1.83 4.65
CA THR A 22 19.80 0.78 3.91
C THR A 22 18.84 -0.19 3.25
N LYS A 23 17.81 -0.64 3.99
CA LYS A 23 16.77 -1.55 3.47
C LYS A 23 15.97 -0.90 2.35
N GLU A 24 15.59 0.38 2.51
CA GLU A 24 14.92 1.15 1.47
C GLU A 24 15.74 1.18 0.17
N THR A 25 17.02 1.52 0.26
CA THR A 25 17.93 1.57 -0.90
C THR A 25 18.01 0.22 -1.62
N GLN A 26 18.13 -0.87 -0.86
CA GLN A 26 18.17 -2.23 -1.40
C GLN A 26 16.86 -2.61 -2.10
N LEU A 27 15.72 -2.25 -1.50
CA LEU A 27 14.39 -2.52 -2.07
C LEU A 27 14.19 -1.75 -3.37
N ILE A 28 14.46 -0.44 -3.41
CA ILE A 28 14.35 0.39 -4.61
C ILE A 28 15.22 -0.19 -5.73
N LYS A 29 16.48 -0.55 -5.43
CA LYS A 29 17.37 -1.19 -6.41
C LYS A 29 16.82 -2.51 -6.94
N THR A 30 16.22 -3.34 -6.08
CA THR A 30 15.64 -4.63 -6.46
C THR A 30 14.38 -4.43 -7.31
N ILE A 31 13.49 -3.54 -6.90
CA ILE A 31 12.24 -3.20 -7.60
C ILE A 31 12.53 -2.69 -9.01
N ASN A 32 13.51 -1.79 -9.16
CA ASN A 32 13.86 -1.20 -10.45
C ASN A 32 14.50 -2.20 -11.44
N LYS A 33 14.98 -3.34 -10.97
CA LYS A 33 15.45 -4.45 -11.83
C LYS A 33 14.30 -5.32 -12.37
N GLN A 34 13.10 -5.22 -11.79
CA GLN A 34 11.96 -6.01 -12.21
C GLN A 34 11.22 -5.33 -13.36
N ARG A 35 10.46 -6.14 -14.14
CA ARG A 35 9.65 -5.62 -15.22
C ARG A 35 8.46 -4.82 -14.69
N TRP A 36 8.27 -3.62 -15.23
CA TRP A 36 7.13 -2.78 -14.96
C TRP A 36 6.01 -2.99 -16.00
N ASP A 37 4.78 -2.99 -15.53
CA ASP A 37 3.57 -2.89 -16.35
C ASP A 37 3.19 -1.41 -16.46
N ASN A 38 3.09 -0.91 -17.70
CA ASN A 38 2.79 0.48 -18.04
C ASN A 38 1.34 0.66 -18.54
N SER A 39 0.46 -0.31 -18.31
CA SER A 39 -0.94 -0.26 -18.76
C SER A 39 -1.78 0.80 -18.04
N LEU A 40 -1.33 1.27 -16.89
CA LEU A 40 -1.96 2.36 -16.13
C LEU A 40 -1.14 3.65 -16.25
N LYS A 41 -1.74 4.80 -15.88
CA LYS A 41 -1.03 6.09 -15.81
C LYS A 41 0.22 6.04 -14.93
N ARG A 42 0.17 5.31 -13.82
CA ARG A 42 1.31 4.92 -12.99
C ARG A 42 1.78 3.53 -13.38
N ARG A 43 3.05 3.27 -13.37
CA ARG A 43 3.54 1.92 -13.64
C ARG A 43 3.43 1.03 -12.40
N VAL A 44 3.18 -0.26 -12.62
CA VAL A 44 2.90 -1.21 -11.54
C VAL A 44 3.67 -2.53 -11.71
N GLN A 45 3.84 -3.25 -10.61
CA GLN A 45 4.28 -4.65 -10.61
C GLN A 45 3.30 -5.46 -9.75
N HIS A 46 2.96 -6.67 -10.19
CA HIS A 46 2.09 -7.59 -9.48
C HIS A 46 2.87 -8.83 -9.04
N TYR A 47 2.62 -9.30 -7.82
CA TYR A 47 3.20 -10.50 -7.25
C TYR A 47 2.16 -11.30 -6.49
N GLY A 48 2.26 -12.63 -6.54
CA GLY A 48 1.29 -13.54 -5.97
C GLY A 48 0.08 -13.69 -6.87
N TYR A 49 -0.72 -12.65 -6.95
CA TYR A 49 -1.91 -12.58 -7.80
C TYR A 49 -1.95 -11.28 -8.58
N ARG A 50 -2.41 -11.35 -9.83
CA ARG A 50 -2.83 -10.15 -10.56
C ARG A 50 -4.13 -9.61 -9.98
N TYR A 51 -4.41 -8.34 -10.22
CA TYR A 51 -5.67 -7.70 -9.89
C TYR A 51 -6.28 -7.10 -11.16
N ASP A 52 -7.53 -7.42 -11.43
CA ASP A 52 -8.27 -6.79 -12.52
C ASP A 52 -8.89 -5.47 -12.03
N TYR A 53 -8.32 -4.36 -12.47
CA TYR A 53 -8.78 -3.02 -12.08
C TYR A 53 -10.14 -2.66 -12.67
N LYS A 54 -10.54 -3.27 -13.83
CA LYS A 54 -11.84 -3.02 -14.47
C LYS A 54 -12.95 -3.83 -13.81
N ALA A 55 -12.74 -5.14 -13.68
CA ALA A 55 -13.69 -6.03 -13.04
C ALA A 55 -13.68 -5.90 -11.51
N ARG A 56 -12.65 -5.27 -10.93
CA ARG A 56 -12.43 -5.15 -9.48
C ARG A 56 -12.49 -6.51 -8.80
N ASN A 57 -11.73 -7.46 -9.33
CA ASN A 57 -11.75 -8.80 -8.80
C ASN A 57 -10.37 -9.50 -8.88
N VAL A 58 -10.26 -10.63 -8.15
CA VAL A 58 -9.18 -11.61 -8.23
C VAL A 58 -9.84 -12.97 -8.39
N THR A 59 -9.32 -13.79 -9.32
CA THR A 59 -9.77 -15.16 -9.55
C THR A 59 -8.60 -16.14 -9.41
N PRO A 60 -8.83 -17.46 -9.27
CA PRO A 60 -7.77 -18.47 -9.22
C PRO A 60 -6.80 -18.40 -10.40
N GLY A 61 -7.33 -18.12 -11.61
CA GLY A 61 -6.53 -17.99 -12.82
C GLY A 61 -5.60 -16.77 -12.85
N MET A 62 -5.72 -15.86 -11.88
CA MET A 62 -4.85 -14.70 -11.74
C MET A 62 -3.63 -14.96 -10.85
N TYR A 63 -3.47 -16.19 -10.35
CA TYR A 63 -2.27 -16.59 -9.62
C TYR A 63 -1.06 -16.60 -10.55
N ILE A 64 -0.01 -15.88 -10.17
CA ILE A 64 1.24 -15.72 -10.97
C ILE A 64 2.47 -16.24 -10.25
N GLY A 65 2.27 -17.05 -9.20
CA GLY A 65 3.36 -17.67 -8.45
C GLY A 65 3.53 -17.12 -7.04
N LYS A 66 4.36 -17.76 -6.24
CA LYS A 66 4.68 -17.32 -4.87
C LYS A 66 5.38 -15.96 -4.87
N LEU A 67 5.24 -15.23 -3.77
CA LEU A 67 6.02 -14.01 -3.58
C LEU A 67 7.53 -14.32 -3.69
N PRO A 68 8.30 -13.50 -4.43
CA PRO A 68 9.75 -13.66 -4.45
C PRO A 68 10.32 -13.44 -3.05
N ASN A 69 11.46 -14.06 -2.76
CA ASN A 69 12.03 -14.11 -1.42
C ASN A 69 12.18 -12.72 -0.75
N TRP A 70 12.51 -11.69 -1.51
CA TRP A 70 12.69 -10.33 -0.99
C TRP A 70 11.38 -9.67 -0.53
N LEU A 71 10.22 -10.01 -1.15
CA LEU A 71 8.89 -9.60 -0.68
C LEU A 71 8.39 -10.50 0.43
N ASN A 72 8.62 -11.82 0.32
CA ASN A 72 8.20 -12.78 1.33
C ASN A 72 8.84 -12.50 2.70
N LYS A 73 10.11 -12.07 2.74
CA LYS A 73 10.77 -11.65 3.97
C LYS A 73 10.06 -10.47 4.65
N ILE A 74 9.51 -9.52 3.89
CA ILE A 74 8.73 -8.40 4.45
C ILE A 74 7.37 -8.92 4.96
N ALA A 75 6.71 -9.79 4.20
CA ALA A 75 5.45 -10.40 4.62
C ALA A 75 5.59 -11.18 5.94
N ILE A 76 6.67 -11.95 6.08
CA ILE A 76 7.00 -12.67 7.32
C ILE A 76 7.25 -11.67 8.47
N GLN A 77 8.02 -10.61 8.23
CA GLN A 77 8.30 -9.58 9.24
C GLN A 77 7.02 -8.92 9.75
N LEU A 78 6.06 -8.60 8.86
CA LEU A 78 4.76 -8.04 9.25
C LEU A 78 3.96 -8.99 10.17
N ASN A 79 4.09 -10.30 9.96
CA ASN A 79 3.47 -11.31 10.81
C ASN A 79 4.22 -11.44 12.16
N GLU A 80 5.54 -11.53 12.15
CA GLU A 80 6.38 -11.61 13.35
C GLU A 80 6.23 -10.38 14.27
N ASP A 81 6.00 -9.20 13.67
CA ASP A 81 5.69 -7.96 14.41
C ASP A 81 4.26 -7.95 15.00
N GLY A 82 3.47 -9.02 14.79
CA GLY A 82 2.09 -9.15 15.29
C GLY A 82 1.08 -8.26 14.54
N LEU A 83 1.44 -7.76 13.37
CA LEU A 83 0.58 -6.87 12.60
C LEU A 83 -0.45 -7.62 11.75
N CYS A 84 -0.22 -8.89 11.41
CA CYS A 84 -1.19 -9.76 10.73
C CYS A 84 -1.10 -11.19 11.24
N GLU A 85 -2.24 -11.88 11.13
CA GLU A 85 -2.37 -13.31 11.48
C GLU A 85 -2.44 -14.18 10.22
N SER A 86 -2.75 -13.58 9.10
CA SER A 86 -2.91 -14.25 7.81
C SER A 86 -1.64 -14.15 6.97
N VAL A 87 -1.43 -15.16 6.11
CA VAL A 87 -0.35 -15.13 5.12
C VAL A 87 -0.65 -14.02 4.10
N LEU A 88 0.30 -13.10 3.95
CA LEU A 88 0.24 -12.07 2.91
C LEU A 88 0.77 -12.68 1.61
N ASP A 89 -0.11 -12.94 0.66
CA ASP A 89 0.19 -13.68 -0.58
C ASP A 89 0.02 -12.86 -1.86
N GLN A 90 -0.32 -11.58 -1.73
CA GLN A 90 -0.43 -10.64 -2.86
C GLN A 90 0.27 -9.33 -2.55
N VAL A 91 1.08 -8.86 -3.52
CA VAL A 91 1.71 -7.54 -3.46
C VAL A 91 1.53 -6.80 -4.77
N ILE A 92 1.09 -5.54 -4.67
CA ILE A 92 1.14 -4.60 -5.80
C ILE A 92 2.14 -3.52 -5.45
N ILE A 93 3.11 -3.30 -6.34
CA ILE A 93 4.03 -2.19 -6.26
C ILE A 93 3.58 -1.13 -7.26
N ASN A 94 3.33 0.08 -6.76
CA ASN A 94 2.97 1.23 -7.59
C ASN A 94 4.10 2.26 -7.54
N GLU A 95 4.48 2.80 -8.69
CA GLU A 95 5.35 3.96 -8.76
C GLU A 95 4.54 5.19 -9.15
N TYR A 96 4.68 6.24 -8.37
CA TYR A 96 4.07 7.54 -8.59
C TYR A 96 5.15 8.56 -8.91
N GLN A 97 5.11 9.11 -10.12
CA GLN A 97 5.87 10.30 -10.48
C GLN A 97 5.22 11.54 -9.82
N PRO A 98 5.96 12.67 -9.64
CA PRO A 98 5.35 13.93 -9.30
C PRO A 98 4.12 14.22 -10.18
N ARG A 99 3.03 14.76 -9.63
CA ARG A 99 1.70 14.96 -10.24
C ARG A 99 0.88 13.68 -10.48
N GLN A 100 1.40 12.50 -10.19
CA GLN A 100 0.57 11.29 -10.20
C GLN A 100 -0.08 11.06 -8.83
N GLY A 101 -1.23 10.41 -8.86
CA GLY A 101 -2.00 10.06 -7.68
C GLY A 101 -2.91 8.86 -7.94
N ILE A 102 -3.83 8.63 -7.00
CA ILE A 102 -4.88 7.63 -7.13
C ILE A 102 -6.18 8.20 -6.60
N SER A 103 -7.28 7.99 -7.34
CA SER A 103 -8.62 8.43 -6.95
C SER A 103 -9.08 7.79 -5.65
N ALA A 104 -10.00 8.45 -4.95
CA ALA A 104 -10.58 7.94 -3.72
C ALA A 104 -11.31 6.60 -3.94
N HIS A 105 -10.92 5.58 -3.19
CA HIS A 105 -11.47 4.24 -3.28
C HIS A 105 -11.33 3.49 -1.95
N ILE A 106 -12.10 2.44 -1.84
CA ILE A 106 -11.92 1.35 -0.88
C ILE A 106 -11.36 0.17 -1.68
N ASP A 107 -10.37 -0.52 -1.14
CA ASP A 107 -9.85 -1.74 -1.76
C ASP A 107 -10.95 -2.82 -1.82
N CYS A 108 -10.91 -3.68 -2.82
CA CYS A 108 -11.91 -4.74 -3.01
C CYS A 108 -12.04 -5.63 -1.77
N GLU A 109 -13.16 -5.54 -1.06
CA GLU A 109 -13.39 -6.31 0.17
C GLU A 109 -13.61 -7.80 -0.11
N LYS A 110 -14.23 -8.12 -1.24
CA LYS A 110 -14.43 -9.50 -1.69
C LYS A 110 -13.13 -10.18 -2.14
N CYS A 111 -12.13 -9.38 -2.52
CA CYS A 111 -10.88 -9.89 -3.07
C CYS A 111 -9.80 -10.06 -2.00
N PHE A 112 -9.81 -9.20 -0.99
CA PHE A 112 -8.69 -9.07 -0.06
C PHE A 112 -9.15 -9.08 1.38
N GLY A 113 -8.36 -9.74 2.20
CA GLY A 113 -8.58 -9.90 3.63
C GLY A 113 -8.69 -8.59 4.41
N PRO A 114 -8.90 -8.72 5.73
CA PRO A 114 -9.31 -7.60 6.58
C PRO A 114 -8.20 -6.58 6.85
N ARG A 115 -6.95 -6.87 6.48
CA ARG A 115 -5.80 -5.98 6.73
C ARG A 115 -5.07 -5.67 5.43
N ILE A 116 -4.85 -4.38 5.15
CA ILE A 116 -4.10 -3.87 4.02
C ILE A 116 -2.90 -3.08 4.55
N PHE A 117 -1.73 -3.38 4.03
CA PHE A 117 -0.48 -2.70 4.39
C PHE A 117 0.03 -1.90 3.22
N SER A 118 0.47 -0.68 3.45
CA SER A 118 1.13 0.14 2.43
C SER A 118 2.43 0.71 2.98
N MET A 119 3.55 0.27 2.40
CA MET A 119 4.90 0.77 2.72
C MET A 119 5.32 1.81 1.69
N SER A 120 5.83 2.95 2.15
CA SER A 120 6.27 4.05 1.29
C SER A 120 7.79 4.10 1.16
N LEU A 121 8.30 4.17 -0.07
CA LEU A 121 9.72 4.34 -0.39
C LEU A 121 9.93 5.54 -1.31
N GLY A 122 11.14 6.09 -1.30
CA GLY A 122 11.62 7.14 -2.20
C GLY A 122 11.18 8.54 -1.81
N SER A 123 9.91 8.86 -1.92
CA SER A 123 9.35 10.17 -1.55
C SER A 123 8.13 10.02 -0.64
N GLN A 124 7.85 11.09 0.11
CA GLN A 124 6.61 11.22 0.86
C GLN A 124 5.42 11.53 -0.07
N ALA A 125 4.22 11.27 0.42
CA ALA A 125 2.98 11.78 -0.15
C ALA A 125 1.90 11.93 0.93
N VAL A 126 1.04 12.93 0.82
CA VAL A 126 -0.16 12.98 1.65
C VAL A 126 -1.20 12.03 1.09
N MET A 127 -1.74 11.18 1.96
CA MET A 127 -2.89 10.33 1.69
C MET A 127 -4.11 10.95 2.36
N ASP A 128 -5.15 11.18 1.57
CA ASP A 128 -6.44 11.66 2.05
C ASP A 128 -7.33 10.48 2.41
N PHE A 129 -8.00 10.57 3.55
CA PHE A 129 -9.06 9.67 3.97
C PHE A 129 -10.37 10.43 4.02
N THR A 130 -11.39 9.91 3.34
CA THR A 130 -12.72 10.52 3.27
C THR A 130 -13.80 9.50 3.59
N GLN A 131 -14.80 9.91 4.35
CA GLN A 131 -16.02 9.17 4.65
C GLN A 131 -17.19 10.15 4.60
N GLU A 132 -18.35 9.71 4.08
CA GLU A 132 -19.53 10.55 4.01
C GLU A 132 -19.93 11.07 5.40
N GLY A 133 -20.30 12.33 5.48
CA GLY A 133 -20.66 13.00 6.75
C GLY A 133 -19.50 13.24 7.72
N LYS A 134 -18.26 12.89 7.38
CA LYS A 134 -17.08 13.12 8.24
C LYS A 134 -16.08 14.10 7.60
N THR A 135 -15.37 14.82 8.45
CA THR A 135 -14.27 15.69 8.01
C THR A 135 -13.15 14.88 7.41
N LYS A 136 -12.69 15.28 6.23
CA LYS A 136 -11.50 14.70 5.58
C LYS A 136 -10.31 14.68 6.55
N LYS A 137 -9.57 13.58 6.53
CA LYS A 137 -8.31 13.43 7.27
C LYS A 137 -7.15 13.32 6.28
N GLU A 138 -6.03 13.94 6.61
CA GLU A 138 -4.81 13.91 5.80
C GLU A 138 -3.67 13.28 6.61
N ILE A 139 -2.96 12.35 6.00
CA ILE A 139 -1.85 11.65 6.65
C ILE A 139 -0.63 11.73 5.74
N LEU A 140 0.44 12.32 6.24
CA LEU A 140 1.72 12.32 5.54
C LEU A 140 2.35 10.92 5.64
N LEU A 141 2.38 10.21 4.52
CA LEU A 141 3.12 8.98 4.36
C LEU A 141 4.59 9.31 4.12
N ALA A 142 5.37 9.37 5.17
CA ALA A 142 6.80 9.62 5.07
C ALA A 142 7.52 8.46 4.35
N ARG A 143 8.73 8.71 3.85
CA ARG A 143 9.62 7.64 3.38
C ARG A 143 9.82 6.60 4.49
N ARG A 144 9.89 5.33 4.12
CA ARG A 144 10.10 4.18 5.00
C ARG A 144 8.96 3.93 5.99
N SER A 145 7.88 4.67 5.92
CA SER A 145 6.72 4.45 6.77
C SER A 145 5.88 3.26 6.29
N LEU A 146 5.16 2.67 7.24
CA LEU A 146 4.12 1.68 7.00
C LEU A 146 2.78 2.23 7.48
N VAL A 147 1.77 2.10 6.65
CA VAL A 147 0.37 2.29 7.03
C VAL A 147 -0.33 0.94 6.99
N MET A 148 -1.12 0.63 8.01
CA MET A 148 -2.04 -0.51 8.03
C MET A 148 -3.47 0.01 8.16
N MET A 149 -4.35 -0.49 7.31
CA MET A 149 -5.79 -0.24 7.33
C MET A 149 -6.52 -1.54 7.68
N TYR A 150 -7.37 -1.49 8.71
CA TYR A 150 -8.26 -2.58 9.13
C TYR A 150 -9.55 -2.01 9.71
N GLY A 151 -10.58 -2.83 9.95
CA GLY A 151 -11.87 -2.36 10.47
C GLY A 151 -12.40 -1.15 9.68
N GLU A 152 -12.87 -0.10 10.37
CA GLU A 152 -13.47 1.09 9.74
C GLU A 152 -12.54 1.75 8.70
N ALA A 153 -11.24 1.85 8.98
CA ALA A 153 -10.28 2.43 8.04
C ALA A 153 -10.21 1.65 6.72
N ARG A 154 -10.48 0.34 6.76
CA ARG A 154 -10.42 -0.58 5.63
C ARG A 154 -11.73 -0.60 4.83
N SER A 155 -12.88 -0.57 5.52
CA SER A 155 -14.21 -0.82 4.93
C SER A 155 -15.06 0.44 4.73
N GLU A 156 -14.83 1.51 5.50
CA GLU A 156 -15.70 2.67 5.48
C GLU A 156 -15.01 3.94 4.96
N TRP A 157 -13.68 4.04 5.10
CA TRP A 157 -12.93 5.18 4.65
C TRP A 157 -12.33 4.96 3.26
N LYS A 158 -12.72 5.80 2.30
CA LYS A 158 -12.01 5.88 1.02
C LYS A 158 -10.66 6.54 1.26
N HIS A 159 -9.63 6.00 0.60
CA HIS A 159 -8.30 6.61 0.61
C HIS A 159 -7.87 7.02 -0.80
N SER A 160 -7.11 8.10 -0.90
CA SER A 160 -6.62 8.66 -2.16
C SER A 160 -5.27 9.33 -1.99
N ILE A 161 -4.56 9.52 -3.09
CA ILE A 161 -3.39 10.39 -3.15
C ILE A 161 -3.68 11.46 -4.20
N PRO A 162 -3.84 12.74 -3.80
CA PRO A 162 -4.06 13.82 -4.75
C PRO A 162 -2.92 13.96 -5.76
N ALA A 163 -3.26 14.25 -7.01
CA ALA A 163 -2.29 14.46 -8.09
C ALA A 163 -1.73 15.90 -8.02
N ARG A 164 -0.66 16.10 -7.27
CA ARG A 164 -0.02 17.41 -7.07
C ARG A 164 1.51 17.31 -6.95
N LEU A 165 2.20 18.43 -7.08
CA LEU A 165 3.67 18.50 -7.02
C LEU A 165 4.22 18.59 -5.60
N LYS A 166 3.47 19.17 -4.67
CA LYS A 166 3.93 19.45 -3.30
C LYS A 166 2.93 18.96 -2.28
N ASP A 167 3.43 18.53 -1.13
CA ASP A 167 2.68 18.24 0.08
C ASP A 167 3.24 19.08 1.23
N ASN A 168 2.38 19.85 1.88
CA ASN A 168 2.79 20.69 3.02
C ASN A 168 4.03 21.56 2.70
N GLY A 169 4.09 22.12 1.49
CA GLY A 169 5.22 22.94 1.04
C GLY A 169 6.43 22.17 0.50
N MET A 170 6.52 20.86 0.76
CA MET A 170 7.62 20.02 0.32
C MET A 170 7.36 19.41 -1.06
N GLU A 171 8.34 19.44 -1.94
CA GLU A 171 8.24 18.82 -3.27
C GLU A 171 8.15 17.29 -3.18
N ARG A 172 7.30 16.72 -4.05
CA ARG A 172 7.25 15.27 -4.24
C ARG A 172 8.32 14.84 -5.24
N GLY A 173 9.11 13.84 -4.85
CA GLY A 173 9.91 13.05 -5.77
C GLY A 173 9.15 11.80 -6.24
N VAL A 174 9.88 10.86 -6.82
CA VAL A 174 9.33 9.54 -7.18
C VAL A 174 9.03 8.75 -5.91
N ARG A 175 7.76 8.35 -5.74
CA ARG A 175 7.31 7.51 -4.63
C ARG A 175 7.01 6.11 -5.13
N ILE A 176 7.53 5.12 -4.43
CA ILE A 176 7.16 3.72 -4.62
C ILE A 176 6.33 3.27 -3.42
N SER A 177 5.18 2.64 -3.69
CA SER A 177 4.30 2.06 -2.68
C SER A 177 4.25 0.55 -2.84
N LEU A 178 4.57 -0.20 -1.79
CA LEU A 178 4.36 -1.65 -1.72
C LEU A 178 3.08 -1.91 -0.93
N THR A 179 2.05 -2.42 -1.58
CA THR A 179 0.77 -2.76 -0.93
C THR A 179 0.67 -4.26 -0.76
N PHE A 180 0.70 -4.74 0.50
CA PHE A 180 0.59 -6.15 0.87
C PHE A 180 -0.82 -6.49 1.30
N ARG A 181 -1.32 -7.66 0.86
CA ARG A 181 -2.67 -8.17 1.11
C ARG A 181 -2.69 -9.69 1.21
N THR A 182 -3.72 -10.22 1.84
CA THR A 182 -4.12 -11.63 1.70
C THR A 182 -5.24 -11.69 0.67
N VAL A 183 -5.17 -12.62 -0.27
CA VAL A 183 -6.28 -12.86 -1.22
C VAL A 183 -7.32 -13.74 -0.54
N GLU A 184 -8.58 -13.31 -0.56
CA GLU A 184 -9.72 -14.13 -0.16
C GLU A 184 -9.96 -15.23 -1.21
N LYS A 185 -9.96 -16.48 -0.75
CA LYS A 185 -10.07 -17.67 -1.64
C LYS A 185 -11.49 -18.22 -1.69
N ASN A 186 -12.49 -17.34 -1.57
CA ASN A 186 -13.91 -17.68 -1.70
C ASN A 186 -14.30 -17.78 -3.19
N PHE A 187 -13.58 -18.64 -3.93
CA PHE A 187 -13.79 -18.85 -5.36
C PHE A 187 -14.75 -20.00 -5.60
#